data_9379c5f45bbda165b0ca9c55dc2843cb
#
_entry.id   9379c5f45bbda165b0ca9c55dc2843cb
#
_cell.length_a   1.000
_cell.length_b   1.000
_cell.length_c   1.000
_cell.angle_alpha   90.00
_cell.angle_beta   90.00
_cell.angle_gamma   90.00
#
_symmetry.space_group_name_H-M   'P 1'
#
loop_
_entity.id
_entity.type
_entity.pdbx_description
1 polymer ?
#
loop_
_entity_poly.entity_id
_entity_poly.type
_entity_poly.pdbx_seq_one_letter_code
_entity_poly.pdbx_strand_id
1 'polypeptide(L)'
;TDKKTLLSVGEYRVVDCRPDFEGFFCDVVLDRALPDDLDDYFIADPDELPVLEFVNCRARNHYARSILIKCRSALIENCTVSDVFECAVKIAAEAWWHEGISTADVTVRRCRFINCGRRLTECGGVYVRMDCEDSTTKAHGLVTIEDNIIECPEAHHGIVVKNTKQAIVRRNH
;
A
#
# COMPACT_ATOMS: atom_id res chain seq x y z
N THR A 1 1.12 -13.61 7.36
CA THR A 1 1.47 -12.24 7.77
C THR A 1 0.90 -11.97 9.15
N ASP A 2 1.72 -11.53 10.08
CA ASP A 2 1.32 -11.14 11.45
C ASP A 2 0.52 -9.83 11.42
N LYS A 3 -0.61 -9.75 12.14
CA LYS A 3 -1.50 -8.58 12.12
C LYS A 3 -0.93 -7.35 12.81
N LYS A 4 -0.08 -7.53 13.81
CA LYS A 4 0.49 -6.42 14.60
C LYS A 4 1.62 -5.71 13.86
N THR A 5 2.41 -6.47 13.13
CA THR A 5 3.63 -5.98 12.46
C THR A 5 3.51 -5.91 10.94
N LEU A 6 2.56 -6.63 10.34
CA LEU A 6 2.42 -6.87 8.90
C LEU A 6 3.67 -7.50 8.25
N LEU A 7 4.50 -8.15 9.05
CA LEU A 7 5.63 -8.94 8.56
C LEU A 7 5.18 -10.35 8.19
N SER A 8 5.77 -10.91 7.15
CA SER A 8 5.57 -12.33 6.81
C SER A 8 6.18 -13.20 7.91
N VAL A 9 5.42 -14.17 8.41
CA VAL A 9 5.85 -15.16 9.40
C VAL A 9 6.14 -16.52 8.78
N GLY A 10 5.81 -16.72 7.52
CA GLY A 10 6.07 -17.93 6.78
C GLY A 10 5.32 -18.00 5.46
N GLU A 11 5.75 -18.94 4.63
CA GLU A 11 5.10 -19.30 3.38
C GLU A 11 4.64 -20.76 3.49
N TYR A 12 3.45 -21.04 3.03
CA TYR A 12 2.81 -22.36 3.10
C TYR A 12 2.31 -22.72 1.72
N ARG A 13 2.47 -23.97 1.34
CA ARG A 13 1.95 -24.45 0.06
C ARG A 13 0.56 -25.04 0.26
N VAL A 14 -0.38 -24.60 -0.55
CA VAL A 14 -1.70 -25.21 -0.64
C VAL A 14 -1.56 -26.59 -1.31
N VAL A 15 -1.96 -27.65 -0.61
CA VAL A 15 -1.91 -29.04 -1.07
C VAL A 15 -3.26 -29.44 -1.67
N ASP A 16 -4.35 -28.92 -1.08
CA ASP A 16 -5.72 -29.20 -1.51
C ASP A 16 -6.62 -28.03 -1.14
N CYS A 17 -7.68 -27.81 -1.89
CA CYS A 17 -8.67 -26.77 -1.64
C CYS A 17 -10.06 -27.34 -1.96
N ARG A 18 -10.96 -27.33 -0.97
CA ARG A 18 -12.29 -27.90 -1.06
C ARG A 18 -13.33 -26.84 -0.76
N PRO A 19 -14.03 -26.32 -1.80
CA PRO A 19 -15.14 -25.40 -1.56
C PRO A 19 -16.26 -26.11 -0.78
N ASP A 20 -16.94 -25.34 0.07
CA ASP A 20 -18.16 -25.83 0.71
C ASP A 20 -19.29 -25.98 -0.31
N PHE A 21 -20.40 -26.59 0.13
CA PHE A 21 -21.55 -26.86 -0.74
C PHE A 21 -22.16 -25.57 -1.34
N GLU A 22 -22.08 -24.45 -0.64
CA GLU A 22 -22.62 -23.16 -1.08
C GLU A 22 -21.60 -22.32 -1.86
N GLY A 23 -20.32 -22.70 -1.84
CA GLY A 23 -19.22 -22.00 -2.52
C GLY A 23 -18.80 -20.69 -1.87
N PHE A 24 -19.24 -20.42 -0.63
CA PHE A 24 -18.87 -19.22 0.12
C PHE A 24 -17.57 -19.38 0.91
N PHE A 25 -17.22 -20.60 1.30
CA PHE A 25 -16.04 -20.93 2.07
C PHE A 25 -15.24 -22.03 1.39
N CYS A 26 -14.00 -22.15 1.77
CA CYS A 26 -13.11 -23.17 1.24
C CYS A 26 -12.24 -23.72 2.37
N ASP A 27 -12.23 -25.04 2.51
CA ASP A 27 -11.27 -25.73 3.35
C ASP A 27 -9.94 -25.82 2.62
N VAL A 28 -8.93 -25.15 3.13
CA VAL A 28 -7.58 -25.13 2.56
C VAL A 28 -6.69 -26.08 3.36
N VAL A 29 -6.12 -27.08 2.68
CA VAL A 29 -5.13 -27.99 3.25
C VAL A 29 -3.73 -27.49 2.92
N LEU A 30 -2.92 -27.28 3.93
CA LEU A 30 -1.55 -26.77 3.79
C LEU A 30 -0.52 -27.88 3.97
N ASP A 31 0.68 -27.69 3.44
CA ASP A 31 1.80 -28.65 3.54
C ASP A 31 2.34 -28.84 4.97
N ARG A 32 1.96 -27.95 5.88
CA ARG A 32 2.28 -28.04 7.33
C ARG A 32 1.28 -27.26 8.16
N ALA A 33 1.24 -27.53 9.46
CA ALA A 33 0.37 -26.84 10.38
C ALA A 33 0.67 -25.34 10.46
N LEU A 34 -0.39 -24.55 10.55
CA LEU A 34 -0.30 -23.12 10.88
C LEU A 34 0.02 -22.96 12.38
N PRO A 35 0.50 -21.77 12.80
CA PRO A 35 0.60 -21.42 14.22
C PRO A 35 -0.75 -21.54 14.94
N ASP A 36 -0.73 -21.83 16.24
CA ASP A 36 -1.92 -22.13 17.01
C ASP A 36 -2.93 -20.97 17.12
N ASP A 37 -2.47 -19.72 17.01
CA ASP A 37 -3.30 -18.52 17.13
C ASP A 37 -3.59 -17.89 15.77
N LEU A 38 -4.44 -18.52 14.97
CA LEU A 38 -4.79 -18.06 13.60
C LEU A 38 -5.41 -16.65 13.57
N ASP A 39 -6.08 -16.26 14.65
CA ASP A 39 -6.71 -14.93 14.75
C ASP A 39 -5.70 -13.78 14.70
N ASP A 40 -4.43 -14.05 14.96
CA ASP A 40 -3.35 -13.06 14.92
C ASP A 40 -2.69 -12.93 13.51
N TYR A 41 -3.17 -13.66 12.51
CA TYR A 41 -2.53 -13.69 11.19
C TYR A 41 -3.49 -13.37 10.05
N PHE A 42 -2.94 -12.79 8.98
CA PHE A 42 -3.55 -12.73 7.67
C PHE A 42 -2.92 -13.78 6.75
N ILE A 43 -3.75 -14.42 5.94
CA ILE A 43 -3.33 -15.29 4.87
C ILE A 43 -3.56 -14.55 3.55
N ALA A 44 -2.59 -14.56 2.67
CA ALA A 44 -2.72 -14.03 1.33
C ALA A 44 -1.97 -14.91 0.35
N ASP A 45 -2.55 -15.12 -0.83
CA ASP A 45 -1.86 -15.74 -1.94
C ASP A 45 -1.03 -14.67 -2.68
N PRO A 46 0.30 -14.73 -2.64
CA PRO A 46 1.13 -13.72 -3.29
C PRO A 46 1.06 -13.76 -4.81
N ASP A 47 0.71 -14.89 -5.40
CA ASP A 47 0.62 -15.07 -6.86
C ASP A 47 -0.68 -14.48 -7.43
N GLU A 48 -1.73 -14.39 -6.60
CA GLU A 48 -3.04 -13.81 -6.96
C GLU A 48 -3.13 -12.30 -6.64
N LEU A 49 -2.09 -11.71 -6.05
CA LEU A 49 -2.10 -10.28 -5.76
C LEU A 49 -1.87 -9.47 -7.03
N PRO A 50 -2.68 -8.44 -7.29
CA PRO A 50 -2.57 -7.65 -8.51
C PRO A 50 -1.27 -6.84 -8.58
N VAL A 51 -0.81 -6.60 -9.78
CA VAL A 51 0.16 -5.57 -10.13
C VAL A 51 -0.60 -4.35 -10.65
N LEU A 52 -0.30 -3.17 -10.15
CA LEU A 52 -0.94 -1.93 -10.57
C LEU A 52 -0.02 -1.15 -11.51
N GLU A 53 -0.53 -0.83 -12.70
CA GLU A 53 0.06 0.19 -13.57
C GLU A 53 -0.94 1.34 -13.76
N PHE A 54 -0.59 2.51 -13.22
CA PHE A 54 -1.38 3.73 -13.37
C PHE A 54 -0.51 4.76 -14.09
N VAL A 55 -0.61 4.80 -15.41
CA VAL A 55 0.32 5.50 -16.30
C VAL A 55 -0.44 6.47 -17.20
N ASN A 56 0.11 7.69 -17.39
CA ASN A 56 -0.46 8.74 -18.24
C ASN A 56 -1.90 9.14 -17.87
N CYS A 57 -2.26 9.06 -16.59
CA CYS A 57 -3.62 9.30 -16.12
C CYS A 57 -3.78 10.67 -15.46
N ARG A 58 -5.04 11.11 -15.36
CA ARG A 58 -5.42 12.29 -14.58
C ARG A 58 -6.52 11.94 -13.59
N ALA A 59 -6.34 12.32 -12.32
CA ALA A 59 -7.34 12.20 -11.28
C ALA A 59 -7.52 13.56 -10.59
N ARG A 60 -8.76 13.94 -10.27
CA ARG A 60 -9.05 15.23 -9.64
C ARG A 60 -10.31 15.23 -8.80
N ASN A 61 -10.43 16.23 -7.93
CA ASN A 61 -11.63 16.49 -7.12
C ASN A 61 -12.02 15.29 -6.24
N HIS A 62 -11.07 14.71 -5.54
CA HIS A 62 -11.30 13.59 -4.64
C HIS A 62 -11.41 14.05 -3.19
N TYR A 63 -12.41 13.57 -2.46
CA TYR A 63 -12.60 13.94 -1.06
C TYR A 63 -11.65 13.21 -0.11
N ALA A 64 -11.22 12.00 -0.42
CA ALA A 64 -10.22 11.24 0.33
C ALA A 64 -8.87 11.25 -0.42
N ARG A 65 -7.96 10.30 -0.13
CA ARG A 65 -6.78 10.02 -0.96
C ARG A 65 -7.20 9.63 -2.38
N SER A 66 -6.42 10.06 -3.38
CA SER A 66 -6.79 9.80 -4.77
C SER A 66 -6.44 8.36 -5.19
N ILE A 67 -5.22 7.94 -4.91
CA ILE A 67 -4.74 6.60 -5.26
C ILE A 67 -4.33 5.90 -3.97
N LEU A 68 -4.94 4.73 -3.70
CA LEU A 68 -4.59 3.88 -2.57
C LEU A 68 -3.96 2.59 -3.08
N ILE A 69 -2.69 2.36 -2.74
CA ILE A 69 -1.93 1.20 -3.17
C ILE A 69 -1.91 0.17 -2.03
N LYS A 70 -2.53 -0.99 -2.30
CA LYS A 70 -2.59 -2.15 -1.39
C LYS A 70 -2.12 -3.44 -2.08
N CYS A 71 -1.57 -3.34 -3.28
CA CYS A 71 -1.00 -4.46 -4.04
C CYS A 71 0.49 -4.63 -3.73
N ARG A 72 1.04 -5.76 -4.15
CA ARG A 72 2.46 -6.07 -3.93
C ARG A 72 3.39 -5.17 -4.73
N SER A 73 3.03 -4.87 -5.99
CA SER A 73 3.85 -4.04 -6.87
C SER A 73 3.01 -3.01 -7.59
N ALA A 74 3.53 -1.79 -7.74
CA ALA A 74 2.83 -0.72 -8.44
C ALA A 74 3.79 0.23 -9.16
N LEU A 75 3.36 0.69 -10.33
CA LEU A 75 3.95 1.79 -11.08
C LEU A 75 2.93 2.91 -11.25
N ILE A 76 3.23 4.08 -10.69
CA ILE A 76 2.48 5.31 -10.92
C ILE A 76 3.41 6.24 -11.70
N GLU A 77 3.08 6.50 -12.95
CA GLU A 77 3.99 7.21 -13.84
C GLU A 77 3.29 8.22 -14.74
N ASN A 78 3.91 9.39 -14.89
CA ASN A 78 3.44 10.46 -15.78
C ASN A 78 1.97 10.83 -15.55
N CYS A 79 1.55 10.88 -14.28
CA CYS A 79 0.18 11.18 -13.89
C CYS A 79 0.06 12.59 -13.32
N THR A 80 -1.14 13.17 -13.45
CA THR A 80 -1.49 14.41 -12.76
C THR A 80 -2.62 14.13 -11.79
N VAL A 81 -2.40 14.45 -10.52
CA VAL A 81 -3.43 14.37 -9.47
C VAL A 81 -3.63 15.75 -8.88
N SER A 82 -4.86 16.24 -8.86
CA SER A 82 -5.13 17.59 -8.36
C SER A 82 -6.40 17.68 -7.51
N ASP A 83 -6.44 18.69 -6.65
CA ASP A 83 -7.60 19.05 -5.85
C ASP A 83 -8.12 17.89 -5.01
N VAL A 84 -7.21 17.23 -4.31
CA VAL A 84 -7.47 16.09 -3.44
C VAL A 84 -7.44 16.54 -1.99
N PHE A 85 -8.42 16.12 -1.22
CA PHE A 85 -8.57 16.54 0.16
C PHE A 85 -7.51 15.95 1.09
N GLU A 86 -7.16 14.66 0.89
CA GLU A 86 -6.02 14.00 1.52
C GLU A 86 -4.82 13.95 0.58
N CYS A 87 -3.92 12.97 0.72
CA CYS A 87 -2.75 12.84 -0.15
C CYS A 87 -3.10 12.35 -1.57
N ALA A 88 -2.25 12.68 -2.53
CA ALA A 88 -2.41 12.22 -3.90
C ALA A 88 -2.27 10.70 -4.01
N VAL A 89 -1.21 10.14 -3.40
CA VAL A 89 -0.93 8.69 -3.39
C VAL A 89 -0.71 8.24 -1.96
N LYS A 90 -1.47 7.25 -1.50
CA LYS A 90 -1.26 6.54 -0.24
C LYS A 90 -0.79 5.10 -0.52
N ILE A 91 0.34 4.73 0.03
CA ILE A 91 0.86 3.36 0.00
C ILE A 91 0.72 2.83 1.42
N ALA A 92 -0.26 1.96 1.63
CA ALA A 92 -0.59 1.47 2.97
C ALA A 92 -1.22 0.08 2.93
N ALA A 93 -0.80 -0.78 3.84
CA ALA A 93 -1.62 -1.88 4.29
C ALA A 93 -2.35 -1.45 5.57
N GLU A 94 -3.62 -1.77 5.68
CA GLU A 94 -4.50 -1.30 6.74
C GLU A 94 -5.03 -2.51 7.53
N ALA A 95 -4.26 -2.95 8.55
CA ALA A 95 -4.57 -4.15 9.34
C ALA A 95 -5.93 -4.06 10.04
N TRP A 96 -6.30 -2.88 10.53
CA TRP A 96 -7.58 -2.64 11.20
C TRP A 96 -8.81 -2.87 10.32
N TRP A 97 -8.64 -2.72 9.01
CA TRP A 97 -9.70 -2.92 8.02
C TRP A 97 -9.60 -4.29 7.34
N HIS A 98 -8.62 -5.10 7.73
CA HIS A 98 -8.31 -6.39 7.08
C HIS A 98 -8.03 -6.21 5.57
N GLU A 99 -7.40 -5.10 5.20
CA GLU A 99 -7.18 -4.73 3.81
C GLU A 99 -5.70 -4.61 3.46
N GLY A 100 -5.29 -5.45 2.52
CA GLY A 100 -3.96 -5.45 1.94
C GLY A 100 -2.88 -6.03 2.83
N ILE A 101 -1.76 -6.31 2.20
CA ILE A 101 -0.50 -6.70 2.86
C ILE A 101 0.58 -5.70 2.48
N SER A 102 1.78 -5.88 3.02
CA SER A 102 2.92 -5.03 2.68
C SER A 102 3.26 -5.06 1.19
N THR A 103 3.65 -3.94 0.62
CA THR A 103 4.15 -3.88 -0.77
C THR A 103 5.55 -4.48 -0.87
N ALA A 104 5.91 -4.99 -2.05
CA ALA A 104 7.27 -5.44 -2.37
C ALA A 104 8.07 -4.35 -3.08
N ASP A 105 7.50 -3.79 -4.16
CA ASP A 105 8.14 -2.76 -4.98
C ASP A 105 7.09 -1.77 -5.49
N VAL A 106 7.27 -0.49 -5.17
CA VAL A 106 6.39 0.57 -5.64
C VAL A 106 7.23 1.72 -6.18
N THR A 107 6.92 2.15 -7.39
CA THR A 107 7.54 3.31 -8.03
C THR A 107 6.51 4.39 -8.34
N VAL A 108 6.78 5.62 -7.89
CA VAL A 108 6.00 6.83 -8.19
C VAL A 108 6.94 7.83 -8.86
N ARG A 109 6.77 8.10 -10.14
CA ARG A 109 7.71 8.94 -10.88
C ARG A 109 7.07 9.80 -11.96
N ARG A 110 7.72 10.94 -12.26
CA ARG A 110 7.31 11.89 -13.32
C ARG A 110 5.85 12.34 -13.20
N CYS A 111 5.33 12.41 -11.97
CA CYS A 111 3.98 12.84 -11.67
C CYS A 111 3.92 14.31 -11.22
N ARG A 112 2.73 14.91 -11.35
CA ARG A 112 2.43 16.21 -10.77
C ARG A 112 1.30 16.07 -9.76
N PHE A 113 1.54 16.52 -8.54
CA PHE A 113 0.58 16.55 -7.44
C PHE A 113 0.30 18.00 -7.09
N ILE A 114 -0.93 18.45 -7.36
CA ILE A 114 -1.29 19.86 -7.28
C ILE A 114 -2.45 20.02 -6.30
N ASN A 115 -2.29 20.90 -5.31
CA ASN A 115 -3.36 21.22 -4.37
C ASN A 115 -3.97 19.97 -3.69
N CYS A 116 -3.12 19.02 -3.30
CA CYS A 116 -3.49 17.86 -2.51
C CYS A 116 -3.16 18.10 -1.04
N GLY A 117 -3.84 17.39 -0.12
CA GLY A 117 -3.66 17.60 1.32
C GLY A 117 -4.30 18.89 1.83
N ARG A 118 -5.46 19.26 1.31
CA ARG A 118 -6.13 20.56 1.51
C ARG A 118 -6.64 20.83 2.92
N ARG A 119 -6.47 19.93 3.85
CA ARG A 119 -6.92 20.09 5.24
C ARG A 119 -5.78 20.01 6.24
N LEU A 120 -4.64 20.60 5.94
CA LEU A 120 -3.47 20.50 6.81
C LEU A 120 -3.16 19.04 7.16
N THR A 121 -3.34 18.16 6.16
CA THR A 121 -3.03 16.75 6.34
C THR A 121 -1.53 16.55 6.42
N GLU A 122 -1.10 15.45 7.01
CA GLU A 122 0.32 15.14 7.18
C GLU A 122 1.08 15.20 5.83
N CYS A 123 0.44 14.76 4.73
CA CYS A 123 1.11 14.68 3.43
C CYS A 123 0.18 15.05 2.27
N GLY A 124 0.67 15.84 1.32
CA GLY A 124 -0.06 16.19 0.10
C GLY A 124 0.26 15.29 -1.08
N GLY A 125 1.52 14.93 -1.29
CA GLY A 125 1.96 14.12 -2.43
C GLY A 125 1.89 12.63 -2.15
N VAL A 126 3.01 12.03 -1.75
CA VAL A 126 3.13 10.57 -1.54
C VAL A 126 3.27 10.24 -0.06
N TYR A 127 2.34 9.47 0.46
CA TYR A 127 2.30 9.05 1.85
C TYR A 127 2.45 7.53 1.97
N VAL A 128 3.59 7.09 2.50
CA VAL A 128 3.90 5.67 2.76
C VAL A 128 3.82 5.40 4.25
N ARG A 129 2.96 4.47 4.65
CA ARG A 129 2.84 4.04 6.04
C ARG A 129 2.22 2.64 6.16
N MET A 130 2.28 2.07 7.34
CA MET A 130 1.46 0.93 7.77
C MET A 130 0.44 1.38 8.81
N ASP A 131 -0.78 0.92 8.67
CA ASP A 131 -1.82 1.08 9.67
C ASP A 131 -1.97 -0.24 10.46
N CYS A 132 -1.02 -0.49 11.38
CA CYS A 132 -0.95 -1.65 12.25
C CYS A 132 -0.52 -1.25 13.67
N GLU A 133 -0.53 -2.19 14.60
CA GLU A 133 -0.22 -1.94 16.02
C GLU A 133 1.24 -1.52 16.20
N ASP A 134 2.19 -2.22 15.56
CA ASP A 134 3.60 -1.84 15.59
C ASP A 134 3.90 -0.75 14.57
N SER A 135 3.88 0.50 15.00
CA SER A 135 4.21 1.66 14.17
C SER A 135 5.67 1.72 13.71
N THR A 136 6.55 0.88 14.25
CA THR A 136 7.98 0.84 13.93
C THR A 136 8.34 -0.22 12.88
N THR A 137 7.39 -1.07 12.54
CA THR A 137 7.58 -2.14 11.54
C THR A 137 8.16 -1.61 10.22
N LYS A 138 8.98 -2.41 9.56
CA LYS A 138 9.52 -2.14 8.21
C LYS A 138 9.01 -3.18 7.23
N ALA A 139 7.70 -3.30 7.12
CA ALA A 139 7.11 -4.36 6.32
C ALA A 139 7.07 -4.04 4.81
N HIS A 140 6.92 -2.79 4.40
CA HIS A 140 7.07 -2.42 2.98
C HIS A 140 8.50 -2.73 2.49
N GLY A 141 8.61 -3.20 1.26
CA GLY A 141 9.89 -3.47 0.60
C GLY A 141 10.57 -2.20 0.07
N LEU A 142 10.80 -2.14 -1.24
CA LEU A 142 11.38 -0.97 -1.92
C LEU A 142 10.29 0.03 -2.30
N VAL A 143 10.50 1.31 -1.98
CA VAL A 143 9.65 2.41 -2.45
C VAL A 143 10.54 3.44 -3.15
N THR A 144 10.27 3.70 -4.42
CA THR A 144 10.98 4.70 -5.24
C THR A 144 10.05 5.88 -5.55
N ILE A 145 10.46 7.10 -5.18
CA ILE A 145 9.72 8.35 -5.43
C ILE A 145 10.68 9.30 -6.11
N GLU A 146 10.51 9.53 -7.41
CA GLU A 146 11.48 10.31 -8.17
C GLU A 146 10.87 11.17 -9.27
N ASP A 147 11.54 12.28 -9.57
CA ASP A 147 11.20 13.17 -10.68
C ASP A 147 9.75 13.69 -10.63
N ASN A 148 9.18 13.90 -9.44
CA ASN A 148 7.83 14.40 -9.28
C ASN A 148 7.84 15.92 -8.98
N ILE A 149 6.75 16.58 -9.34
CA ILE A 149 6.45 17.97 -8.98
C ILE A 149 5.31 17.96 -7.97
N ILE A 150 5.52 18.57 -6.80
CA ILE A 150 4.57 18.53 -5.68
C ILE A 150 4.26 19.97 -5.23
N GLU A 151 3.12 20.48 -5.69
CA GLU A 151 2.62 21.83 -5.43
C GLU A 151 1.40 21.74 -4.48
N CYS A 152 1.66 21.43 -3.20
CA CYS A 152 0.64 21.15 -2.17
C CYS A 152 0.80 22.10 -0.97
N PRO A 153 0.46 23.40 -1.11
CA PRO A 153 0.81 24.43 -0.12
C PRO A 153 0.09 24.30 1.23
N GLU A 154 -1.05 23.61 1.29
CA GLU A 154 -1.80 23.40 2.53
C GLU A 154 -1.36 22.13 3.29
N ALA A 155 -0.56 21.26 2.70
CA ALA A 155 -0.07 20.06 3.35
C ALA A 155 1.18 20.35 4.20
N HIS A 156 1.36 19.62 5.31
CA HIS A 156 2.56 19.78 6.14
C HIS A 156 3.82 19.28 5.43
N HIS A 157 3.69 18.21 4.63
CA HIS A 157 4.79 17.59 3.90
C HIS A 157 4.37 17.23 2.46
N GLY A 158 5.30 17.32 1.52
CA GLY A 158 5.11 16.82 0.15
C GLY A 158 5.21 15.30 0.09
N ILE A 159 6.17 14.72 0.80
CA ILE A 159 6.44 13.28 0.84
C ILE A 159 6.67 12.85 2.29
N VAL A 160 6.03 11.75 2.68
CA VAL A 160 6.27 11.07 3.96
C VAL A 160 6.51 9.60 3.69
N VAL A 161 7.63 9.06 4.17
CA VAL A 161 7.97 7.63 4.03
C VAL A 161 8.24 7.04 5.41
N LYS A 162 7.39 6.09 5.80
CA LYS A 162 7.48 5.31 7.03
C LYS A 162 7.40 3.81 6.71
N ASN A 163 7.79 2.97 7.64
CA ASN A 163 7.54 1.52 7.63
C ASN A 163 8.10 0.77 6.39
N THR A 164 9.14 1.27 5.76
CA THR A 164 9.76 0.67 4.59
C THR A 164 11.18 0.17 4.87
N LYS A 165 11.57 -0.94 4.25
CA LYS A 165 12.93 -1.50 4.32
C LYS A 165 13.93 -0.64 3.56
N GLN A 166 13.51 -0.13 2.41
CA GLN A 166 14.34 0.71 1.54
C GLN A 166 13.50 1.79 0.86
N ALA A 167 14.01 3.02 0.82
CA ALA A 167 13.41 4.12 0.11
C ALA A 167 14.44 4.81 -0.80
N ILE A 168 14.04 5.15 -2.01
CA ILE A 168 14.78 6.00 -2.94
C ILE A 168 13.92 7.23 -3.19
N VAL A 169 14.31 8.37 -2.63
CA VAL A 169 13.61 9.65 -2.82
C VAL A 169 14.59 10.63 -3.44
N ARG A 170 14.35 11.01 -4.70
CA ARG A 170 15.28 11.88 -5.42
C ARG A 170 14.62 12.71 -6.52
N ARG A 171 15.21 13.88 -6.80
CA ARG A 171 14.79 14.80 -7.88
C ARG A 171 13.28 15.13 -7.87
N ASN A 172 12.71 15.28 -6.66
CA ASN A 172 11.37 15.80 -6.48
C ASN A 172 11.43 17.31 -6.17
N HIS A 173 10.46 18.06 -6.66
CA HIS A 173 10.39 19.52 -6.55
C HIS A 173 9.07 19.98 -5.93
#